data_09af4d6538e0b26bf46f2151abea123d
#
_entry.id   09af4d6538e0b26bf46f2151abea123d
#
_cell.length_a   1.000
_cell.length_b   1.000
_cell.length_c   1.000
_cell.angle_alpha   90.00
_cell.angle_beta   90.00
_cell.angle_gamma   90.00
#
_symmetry.space_group_name_H-M   'P 1'
#
loop_
_entity.id
_entity.type
_entity.pdbx_description
1 polymer ?
#
loop_
_entity_poly.entity_id
_entity_poly.type
_entity_poly.pdbx_seq_one_letter_code
_entity_poly.pdbx_strand_id
1 'polypeptide(L)'
;MRQAGASKTVYALVTPEMETVKAELLGSSGGNGPDPIRAAYLDQFRHAWTGKQNALHRRFFDTWLSWAKPMAPVDAADFPFSYPTAGASEPLFHLIADYGNRARVERFSPRLVIFRGEYEGYKAYAEACSVPVAEYERHAWRDVADTVNPQDLLCLSQPSAIDGMVWPEANAFLRRLSQRANPAQLVLDLTYVGATVEPPIETILANAPCVSAVVISLSKPFGAYYDRIGGVFCRSENLGLFGNQWFKNLTSLQLGIRLMERFDVFAMARRYASIQQSVAEHAGHTLGLTLMSADIFILARGSADADIDPDLVSYLTRAPGAIDARPRLCLTPGMAERIGMASPNSGTLP
;
A
#
# COMPACT_ATOMS: atom_id res chain seq x y z
N MET A 1 6.90 21.93 9.97
CA MET A 1 6.47 20.91 8.97
C MET A 1 6.31 21.51 7.57
N ARG A 2 5.40 22.45 7.32
CA ARG A 2 5.18 23.01 5.97
C ARG A 2 6.47 23.63 5.38
N GLN A 3 7.18 24.46 6.14
CA GLN A 3 8.46 25.06 5.71
C GLN A 3 9.57 24.02 5.48
N ALA A 4 9.48 22.88 6.15
CA ALA A 4 10.40 21.75 5.96
C ALA A 4 10.08 20.90 4.73
N GLY A 5 9.02 21.18 3.97
CA GLY A 5 8.56 20.36 2.85
C GLY A 5 8.15 18.96 3.25
N ALA A 6 7.72 18.77 4.52
CA ALA A 6 7.43 17.45 5.06
C ALA A 6 6.08 17.40 5.78
N SER A 7 5.55 16.18 5.99
CA SER A 7 4.28 15.94 6.67
C SER A 7 4.34 14.66 7.51
N LYS A 8 3.55 14.62 8.61
CA LYS A 8 3.28 13.40 9.38
C LYS A 8 2.41 12.42 8.60
N THR A 9 1.42 12.93 7.88
CA THR A 9 0.51 12.13 7.05
C THR A 9 1.18 11.76 5.74
N VAL A 10 1.06 10.50 5.32
CA VAL A 10 1.66 10.01 4.07
C VAL A 10 0.74 10.30 2.89
N TYR A 11 1.15 11.25 2.07
CA TYR A 11 0.52 11.55 0.80
C TYR A 11 1.13 10.69 -0.33
N ALA A 12 0.43 10.61 -1.46
CA ALA A 12 0.98 10.08 -2.70
C ALA A 12 1.71 11.21 -3.44
N LEU A 13 2.84 10.89 -4.04
CA LEU A 13 3.53 11.80 -4.95
C LEU A 13 2.95 11.61 -6.34
N VAL A 14 2.12 12.55 -6.80
CA VAL A 14 1.69 12.59 -8.20
C VAL A 14 2.91 12.90 -9.05
N THR A 15 3.21 12.06 -10.03
CA THR A 15 4.41 12.19 -10.85
C THR A 15 4.07 12.68 -12.26
N PRO A 16 4.94 13.48 -12.93
CA PRO A 16 4.74 13.87 -14.33
C PRO A 16 4.52 12.67 -15.26
N GLU A 17 5.18 11.54 -14.97
CA GLU A 17 5.04 10.31 -15.74
C GLU A 17 3.62 9.74 -15.65
N MET A 18 3.05 9.73 -14.45
CA MET A 18 1.67 9.27 -14.23
C MET A 18 0.67 10.18 -14.96
N GLU A 19 0.84 11.49 -14.84
CA GLU A 19 -0.02 12.46 -15.54
C GLU A 19 0.12 12.34 -17.07
N THR A 20 1.33 12.08 -17.58
CA THR A 20 1.56 11.85 -19.02
C THR A 20 0.79 10.61 -19.49
N VAL A 21 0.94 9.47 -18.82
CA VAL A 21 0.23 8.24 -19.19
C VAL A 21 -1.28 8.43 -19.09
N LYS A 22 -1.73 9.17 -18.07
CA LYS A 22 -3.15 9.50 -17.90
C LYS A 22 -3.67 10.40 -19.02
N ALA A 23 -2.93 11.43 -19.41
CA ALA A 23 -3.28 12.33 -20.51
C ALA A 23 -3.33 11.57 -21.85
N GLU A 24 -2.35 10.71 -22.13
CA GLU A 24 -2.36 9.81 -23.29
C GLU A 24 -3.58 8.89 -23.28
N LEU A 25 -3.90 8.32 -22.11
CA LEU A 25 -5.08 7.48 -21.91
C LEU A 25 -6.39 8.26 -22.14
N LEU A 26 -6.49 9.50 -21.72
CA LEU A 26 -7.71 10.32 -21.86
C LEU A 26 -7.80 11.11 -23.17
N GLY A 27 -6.82 10.99 -24.08
CA GLY A 27 -6.83 11.64 -25.38
C GLY A 27 -6.60 13.15 -25.33
N SER A 28 -5.97 13.66 -24.28
CA SER A 28 -5.67 15.09 -24.09
C SER A 28 -4.59 15.64 -25.04
N SER A 29 -4.03 14.82 -25.92
CA SER A 29 -3.12 15.25 -26.98
C SER A 29 -3.95 15.86 -28.13
N GLY A 30 -3.95 17.20 -28.19
CA GLY A 30 -4.70 18.10 -29.04
C GLY A 30 -4.77 17.83 -30.55
N GLY A 31 -5.25 16.67 -30.95
CA GLY A 31 -5.47 16.29 -32.32
C GLY A 31 -6.97 16.27 -32.68
N ASN A 32 -7.32 16.83 -33.85
CA ASN A 32 -8.67 16.83 -34.42
C ASN A 32 -9.18 15.45 -34.89
N GLY A 33 -8.62 14.33 -34.38
CA GLY A 33 -9.05 12.97 -34.73
C GLY A 33 -10.07 12.40 -33.72
N PRO A 34 -10.79 11.33 -34.07
CA PRO A 34 -11.64 10.64 -33.12
C PRO A 34 -10.75 10.17 -31.96
N ASP A 35 -11.11 10.59 -30.76
CA ASP A 35 -10.43 10.24 -29.50
C ASP A 35 -10.28 8.71 -29.40
N PRO A 36 -9.05 8.16 -29.58
CA PRO A 36 -8.86 6.71 -29.60
C PRO A 36 -9.21 6.06 -28.27
N ILE A 37 -9.30 6.84 -27.21
CA ILE A 37 -9.62 6.36 -25.87
C ILE A 37 -11.11 6.38 -25.64
N ARG A 38 -11.79 7.42 -26.07
CA ARG A 38 -13.25 7.41 -26.11
C ARG A 38 -13.73 6.22 -26.96
N ALA A 39 -13.05 5.93 -28.07
CA ALA A 39 -13.33 4.77 -28.89
C ALA A 39 -13.05 3.48 -28.14
N ALA A 40 -11.88 3.33 -27.49
CA ALA A 40 -11.53 2.16 -26.69
C ALA A 40 -12.42 2.03 -25.43
N TYR A 41 -12.76 3.13 -24.79
CA TYR A 41 -13.71 3.18 -23.67
C TYR A 41 -15.11 2.75 -24.11
N LEU A 42 -15.61 3.30 -25.22
CA LEU A 42 -16.92 2.93 -25.77
C LEU A 42 -16.94 1.50 -26.27
N ASP A 43 -15.84 1.01 -26.85
CA ASP A 43 -15.71 -0.37 -27.29
C ASP A 43 -15.71 -1.34 -26.09
N GLN A 44 -14.96 -1.04 -25.05
CA GLN A 44 -15.02 -1.80 -23.80
C GLN A 44 -16.38 -1.72 -23.11
N PHE A 45 -17.05 -0.56 -23.18
CA PHE A 45 -18.39 -0.39 -22.64
C PHE A 45 -19.43 -1.19 -23.42
N ARG A 46 -19.29 -1.26 -24.75
CA ARG A 46 -20.11 -2.13 -25.60
C ARG A 46 -19.93 -3.61 -25.26
N HIS A 47 -18.70 -4.02 -24.93
CA HIS A 47 -18.41 -5.41 -24.54
C HIS A 47 -18.73 -5.70 -23.06
N ALA A 48 -18.60 -4.72 -22.16
CA ALA A 48 -19.03 -4.85 -20.76
C ALA A 48 -20.55 -5.02 -20.62
N TRP A 49 -21.31 -4.51 -21.56
CA TRP A 49 -22.74 -4.65 -21.66
C TRP A 49 -23.18 -6.10 -21.99
N THR A 50 -22.41 -6.81 -22.80
CA THR A 50 -22.70 -8.19 -23.26
C THR A 50 -21.84 -9.24 -22.60
N GLY A 51 -20.76 -8.88 -21.94
CA GLY A 51 -19.81 -9.77 -21.29
C GLY A 51 -19.41 -9.28 -19.90
N LYS A 52 -19.07 -10.22 -19.04
CA LYS A 52 -18.46 -9.90 -17.74
C LYS A 52 -17.08 -9.26 -17.97
N GLN A 53 -16.70 -8.29 -17.14
CA GLN A 53 -15.41 -7.58 -17.23
C GLN A 53 -14.18 -8.44 -16.88
N ASN A 54 -14.36 -9.76 -16.82
CA ASN A 54 -13.34 -10.72 -16.39
C ASN A 54 -12.02 -10.63 -17.18
N ALA A 55 -12.10 -10.33 -18.47
CA ALA A 55 -10.89 -10.24 -19.31
C ALA A 55 -10.01 -9.05 -18.90
N LEU A 56 -10.60 -7.87 -18.60
CA LEU A 56 -9.88 -6.71 -18.12
C LEU A 56 -9.35 -6.90 -16.71
N HIS A 57 -10.16 -7.50 -15.83
CA HIS A 57 -9.73 -7.81 -14.46
C HIS A 57 -8.54 -8.78 -14.50
N ARG A 58 -8.62 -9.85 -15.27
CA ARG A 58 -7.52 -10.80 -15.45
C ARG A 58 -6.26 -10.11 -15.96
N ARG A 59 -6.37 -9.30 -17.03
CA ARG A 59 -5.23 -8.58 -17.59
C ARG A 59 -4.57 -7.66 -16.53
N PHE A 60 -5.37 -6.95 -15.71
CA PHE A 60 -4.85 -6.12 -14.65
C PHE A 60 -4.02 -6.94 -13.64
N PHE A 61 -4.56 -8.06 -13.18
CA PHE A 61 -3.87 -8.93 -12.23
C PHE A 61 -2.64 -9.62 -12.84
N ASP A 62 -2.72 -10.14 -14.05
CA ASP A 62 -1.59 -10.76 -14.76
C ASP A 62 -0.45 -9.73 -14.97
N THR A 63 -0.81 -8.50 -15.32
CA THR A 63 0.17 -7.42 -15.47
C THR A 63 0.83 -7.09 -14.12
N TRP A 64 0.05 -7.00 -13.05
CA TRP A 64 0.59 -6.75 -11.70
C TRP A 64 1.50 -7.90 -11.23
N LEU A 65 1.11 -9.14 -11.41
CA LEU A 65 1.91 -10.32 -11.05
C LEU A 65 3.28 -10.31 -11.74
N SER A 66 3.29 -9.97 -13.03
CA SER A 66 4.54 -9.84 -13.81
C SER A 66 5.39 -8.67 -13.33
N TRP A 67 4.76 -7.51 -13.11
CA TRP A 67 5.41 -6.27 -12.70
C TRP A 67 6.01 -6.36 -11.30
N ALA A 68 5.27 -6.92 -10.33
CA ALA A 68 5.68 -7.00 -8.94
C ALA A 68 6.66 -8.16 -8.65
N LYS A 69 6.79 -9.12 -9.56
CA LYS A 69 7.57 -10.36 -9.37
C LYS A 69 8.99 -10.15 -8.82
N PRO A 70 9.76 -9.12 -9.24
CA PRO A 70 11.11 -8.92 -8.71
C PRO A 70 11.15 -8.54 -7.23
N MET A 71 10.03 -8.10 -6.66
CA MET A 71 9.93 -7.65 -5.27
C MET A 71 9.03 -8.57 -4.42
N ALA A 72 7.87 -8.95 -4.96
CA ALA A 72 6.84 -9.71 -4.26
C ALA A 72 6.20 -10.73 -5.24
N PRO A 73 6.83 -11.88 -5.47
CA PRO A 73 6.23 -12.92 -6.29
C PRO A 73 4.98 -13.47 -5.59
N VAL A 74 3.84 -13.38 -6.28
CA VAL A 74 2.56 -13.98 -5.86
C VAL A 74 2.21 -15.09 -6.85
N ASP A 75 1.91 -16.28 -6.35
CA ASP A 75 1.42 -17.39 -7.17
C ASP A 75 -0.12 -17.35 -7.21
N ALA A 76 -0.68 -17.10 -8.40
CA ALA A 76 -2.12 -17.05 -8.58
C ALA A 76 -2.82 -18.40 -8.25
N ALA A 77 -2.08 -19.52 -8.30
CA ALA A 77 -2.63 -20.82 -7.92
C ALA A 77 -2.94 -20.91 -6.42
N ASP A 78 -2.17 -20.20 -5.58
CA ASP A 78 -2.41 -20.11 -4.15
C ASP A 78 -3.59 -19.18 -3.79
N PHE A 79 -3.96 -18.27 -4.71
CA PHE A 79 -4.99 -17.26 -4.52
C PHE A 79 -6.00 -17.28 -5.68
N PRO A 80 -6.91 -18.27 -5.70
CA PRO A 80 -7.83 -18.48 -6.83
C PRO A 80 -8.87 -17.36 -7.01
N PHE A 81 -9.02 -16.48 -6.02
CA PHE A 81 -9.94 -15.35 -6.07
C PHE A 81 -9.17 -14.05 -6.14
N SER A 82 -9.46 -13.24 -7.16
CA SER A 82 -8.89 -11.89 -7.28
C SER A 82 -9.97 -10.88 -7.62
N TYR A 83 -9.94 -9.73 -6.92
CA TYR A 83 -10.96 -8.69 -7.06
C TYR A 83 -10.31 -7.33 -7.28
N PRO A 84 -10.65 -6.60 -8.36
CA PRO A 84 -10.23 -5.21 -8.51
C PRO A 84 -10.94 -4.33 -7.47
N THR A 85 -10.22 -3.36 -6.93
CA THR A 85 -10.72 -2.52 -5.83
C THR A 85 -10.33 -1.05 -6.01
N ALA A 86 -11.01 -0.17 -5.28
CA ALA A 86 -10.71 1.25 -5.26
C ALA A 86 -9.50 1.55 -4.33
N GLY A 87 -8.31 1.07 -4.71
CA GLY A 87 -7.10 1.11 -3.88
C GLY A 87 -7.12 0.06 -2.78
N ALA A 88 -6.20 0.16 -1.81
CA ALA A 88 -6.05 -0.81 -0.73
C ALA A 88 -7.13 -0.70 0.36
N SER A 89 -7.70 0.49 0.58
CA SER A 89 -8.64 0.75 1.68
C SER A 89 -9.92 -0.11 1.58
N GLU A 90 -10.43 -0.28 0.37
CA GLU A 90 -11.65 -1.06 0.13
C GLU A 90 -11.48 -2.53 0.51
N PRO A 91 -10.48 -3.27 -0.02
CA PRO A 91 -10.34 -4.67 0.32
C PRO A 91 -9.99 -4.88 1.80
N LEU A 92 -9.20 -4.01 2.41
CA LEU A 92 -8.89 -4.09 3.84
C LEU A 92 -10.17 -4.00 4.69
N PHE A 93 -11.05 -3.05 4.37
CA PHE A 93 -12.34 -2.94 5.06
C PHE A 93 -13.18 -4.21 4.89
N HIS A 94 -13.33 -4.71 3.65
CA HIS A 94 -14.14 -5.90 3.37
C HIS A 94 -13.58 -7.16 4.03
N LEU A 95 -12.26 -7.34 4.05
CA LEU A 95 -11.62 -8.49 4.70
C LEU A 95 -11.84 -8.48 6.22
N ILE A 96 -11.71 -7.32 6.87
CA ILE A 96 -11.95 -7.17 8.30
C ILE A 96 -13.45 -7.34 8.63
N ALA A 97 -14.35 -6.80 7.79
CA ALA A 97 -15.78 -6.95 7.95
C ALA A 97 -16.23 -8.41 7.80
N ASP A 98 -15.71 -9.11 6.80
CA ASP A 98 -15.97 -10.53 6.57
C ASP A 98 -15.49 -11.39 7.76
N TYR A 99 -14.28 -11.11 8.26
CA TYR A 99 -13.73 -11.75 9.46
C TYR A 99 -14.65 -11.55 10.67
N GLY A 100 -15.11 -10.32 10.93
CA GLY A 100 -16.04 -10.03 12.02
C GLY A 100 -17.40 -10.71 11.84
N ASN A 101 -17.89 -10.82 10.61
CA ASN A 101 -19.11 -11.55 10.28
C ASN A 101 -18.97 -13.05 10.52
N ARG A 102 -17.87 -13.63 10.05
CA ARG A 102 -17.54 -15.04 10.26
C ARG A 102 -17.46 -15.38 11.73
N ALA A 103 -16.79 -14.54 12.55
CA ALA A 103 -16.70 -14.72 13.99
C ALA A 103 -18.08 -14.81 14.66
N ARG A 104 -19.03 -14.00 14.21
CA ARG A 104 -20.42 -14.06 14.73
C ARG A 104 -21.14 -15.35 14.35
N VAL A 105 -20.96 -15.80 13.11
CA VAL A 105 -21.60 -17.04 12.60
C VAL A 105 -21.00 -18.27 13.28
N GLU A 106 -19.68 -18.35 13.35
CA GLU A 106 -18.93 -19.48 13.92
C GLU A 106 -18.79 -19.41 15.46
N ARG A 107 -19.26 -18.32 16.06
CA ARG A 107 -19.28 -18.09 17.51
C ARG A 107 -17.90 -18.14 18.19
N PHE A 108 -16.92 -17.47 17.60
CA PHE A 108 -15.64 -17.23 18.25
C PHE A 108 -15.44 -15.74 18.56
N SER A 109 -14.50 -15.43 19.46
CA SER A 109 -14.15 -14.04 19.80
C SER A 109 -13.17 -13.49 18.76
N PRO A 110 -13.56 -12.55 17.90
CA PRO A 110 -12.66 -12.00 16.90
C PRO A 110 -11.62 -11.08 17.55
N ARG A 111 -10.40 -11.07 17.00
CA ARG A 111 -9.35 -10.13 17.39
C ARG A 111 -8.46 -9.82 16.19
N LEU A 112 -8.34 -8.53 15.85
CA LEU A 112 -7.35 -8.08 14.88
C LEU A 112 -6.02 -7.87 15.60
N VAL A 113 -4.96 -8.47 15.10
CA VAL A 113 -3.59 -8.32 15.62
C VAL A 113 -2.76 -7.51 14.64
N ILE A 114 -2.11 -6.46 15.15
CA ILE A 114 -1.20 -5.61 14.37
C ILE A 114 0.05 -5.27 15.17
N PHE A 115 1.11 -4.90 14.49
CA PHE A 115 2.23 -4.25 15.15
C PHE A 115 1.93 -2.77 15.39
N ARG A 116 2.42 -2.25 16.53
CA ARG A 116 2.24 -0.84 16.88
C ARG A 116 2.85 0.05 15.82
N GLY A 117 2.09 1.04 15.37
CA GLY A 117 2.51 1.98 14.33
C GLY A 117 2.16 1.57 12.90
N GLU A 118 1.53 0.41 12.69
CA GLU A 118 0.98 0.03 11.40
C GLU A 118 -0.06 1.04 10.87
N TYR A 119 -0.55 0.81 9.66
CA TYR A 119 -1.52 1.69 9.02
C TYR A 119 -2.76 1.88 9.90
N GLU A 120 -3.07 3.13 10.25
CA GLU A 120 -4.20 3.50 11.13
C GLU A 120 -5.55 3.03 10.62
N GLY A 121 -5.70 2.83 9.31
CA GLY A 121 -6.91 2.32 8.71
C GLY A 121 -7.30 0.93 9.23
N TYR A 122 -6.34 0.08 9.60
CA TYR A 122 -6.66 -1.23 10.16
C TYR A 122 -7.47 -1.12 11.44
N LYS A 123 -7.07 -0.21 12.36
CA LYS A 123 -7.81 0.05 13.59
C LYS A 123 -9.20 0.64 13.31
N ALA A 124 -9.25 1.65 12.45
CA ALA A 124 -10.51 2.31 12.11
C ALA A 124 -11.52 1.33 11.49
N TYR A 125 -11.05 0.42 10.63
CA TYR A 125 -11.92 -0.59 10.03
C TYR A 125 -12.35 -1.65 11.04
N ALA A 126 -11.44 -2.09 11.92
CA ALA A 126 -11.76 -3.03 12.99
C ALA A 126 -12.79 -2.44 13.96
N GLU A 127 -12.63 -1.18 14.36
CA GLU A 127 -13.59 -0.45 15.21
C GLU A 127 -14.96 -0.35 14.54
N ALA A 128 -15.01 0.05 13.25
CA ALA A 128 -16.25 0.13 12.48
C ALA A 128 -16.97 -1.23 12.37
N CYS A 129 -16.22 -2.34 12.41
CA CYS A 129 -16.74 -3.71 12.36
C CYS A 129 -16.93 -4.34 13.75
N SER A 130 -16.71 -3.60 14.85
CA SER A 130 -16.75 -4.11 16.23
C SER A 130 -15.79 -5.29 16.46
N VAL A 131 -14.61 -5.27 15.84
CA VAL A 131 -13.53 -6.24 16.03
C VAL A 131 -12.48 -5.64 16.96
N PRO A 132 -12.25 -6.21 18.16
CA PRO A 132 -11.20 -5.76 19.07
C PRO A 132 -9.81 -5.82 18.43
N VAL A 133 -8.96 -4.83 18.75
CA VAL A 133 -7.59 -4.75 18.24
C VAL A 133 -6.59 -5.03 19.35
N ALA A 134 -5.62 -5.89 19.08
CA ALA A 134 -4.44 -6.11 19.91
C ALA A 134 -3.20 -5.58 19.18
N GLU A 135 -2.45 -4.71 19.85
CA GLU A 135 -1.20 -4.15 19.33
C GLU A 135 -0.02 -4.73 20.06
N TYR A 136 0.99 -5.13 19.30
CA TYR A 136 2.25 -5.67 19.81
C TYR A 136 3.42 -4.84 19.31
N GLU A 137 4.50 -4.81 20.10
CA GLU A 137 5.76 -4.22 19.64
C GLU A 137 6.38 -5.10 18.54
N ARG A 138 6.88 -4.48 17.46
CA ARG A 138 7.42 -5.23 16.32
C ARG A 138 8.64 -6.07 16.68
N HIS A 139 9.47 -5.63 17.63
CA HIS A 139 10.61 -6.43 18.10
C HIS A 139 10.20 -7.75 18.78
N ALA A 140 8.96 -7.84 19.33
CA ALA A 140 8.41 -9.06 19.93
C ALA A 140 7.80 -10.02 18.89
N TRP A 141 8.10 -9.87 17.60
CA TRP A 141 7.46 -10.63 16.54
C TRP A 141 7.56 -12.15 16.69
N ARG A 142 8.64 -12.65 17.34
CA ARG A 142 8.79 -14.11 17.58
C ARG A 142 7.73 -14.62 18.52
N ASP A 143 7.52 -13.92 19.63
CA ASP A 143 6.50 -14.27 20.62
C ASP A 143 5.10 -14.15 20.02
N VAL A 144 4.86 -13.12 19.22
CA VAL A 144 3.59 -12.94 18.49
C VAL A 144 3.34 -14.12 17.55
N ALA A 145 4.33 -14.53 16.75
CA ALA A 145 4.19 -15.66 15.83
C ALA A 145 3.89 -16.98 16.57
N ASP A 146 4.43 -17.16 17.78
CA ASP A 146 4.25 -18.38 18.56
C ASP A 146 2.94 -18.41 19.36
N THR A 147 2.47 -17.24 19.82
CA THR A 147 1.38 -17.18 20.83
C THR A 147 0.06 -16.64 20.29
N VAL A 148 0.04 -15.99 19.11
CA VAL A 148 -1.19 -15.47 18.49
C VAL A 148 -2.21 -16.60 18.34
N ASN A 149 -3.49 -16.30 18.61
CA ASN A 149 -4.54 -17.32 18.53
C ASN A 149 -4.78 -17.71 17.05
N PRO A 150 -4.98 -18.99 16.73
CA PRO A 150 -5.33 -19.43 15.38
C PRO A 150 -6.57 -18.75 14.79
N GLN A 151 -7.48 -18.28 15.63
CA GLN A 151 -8.69 -17.56 15.23
C GLN A 151 -8.46 -16.06 15.00
N ASP A 152 -7.29 -15.50 15.38
CA ASP A 152 -6.99 -14.10 15.14
C ASP A 152 -6.76 -13.80 13.65
N LEU A 153 -7.06 -12.57 13.26
CA LEU A 153 -6.67 -12.03 11.97
C LEU A 153 -5.48 -11.09 12.17
N LEU A 154 -4.41 -11.27 11.40
CA LEU A 154 -3.27 -10.35 11.40
C LEU A 154 -3.34 -9.43 10.18
N CYS A 155 -2.90 -8.17 10.33
CA CYS A 155 -2.59 -7.28 9.20
C CYS A 155 -1.13 -6.84 9.29
N LEU A 156 -0.41 -6.95 8.17
CA LEU A 156 1.01 -6.59 8.04
C LEU A 156 1.26 -5.84 6.75
N SER A 157 1.87 -4.66 6.82
CA SER A 157 2.36 -3.94 5.65
C SER A 157 3.80 -4.30 5.31
N GLN A 158 4.09 -4.58 4.03
CA GLN A 158 5.46 -4.84 3.56
C GLN A 158 5.64 -4.31 2.12
N PRO A 159 6.53 -3.33 1.88
CA PRO A 159 7.32 -2.56 2.85
C PRO A 159 6.49 -1.91 3.96
N SER A 160 7.13 -1.68 5.11
CA SER A 160 6.44 -1.34 6.34
C SER A 160 5.93 0.10 6.38
N ALA A 161 4.66 0.28 6.76
CA ALA A 161 4.08 1.58 7.03
C ALA A 161 4.62 2.22 8.34
N ILE A 162 5.24 1.43 9.22
CA ILE A 162 5.73 1.88 10.54
C ILE A 162 6.88 2.88 10.37
N ASP A 163 7.90 2.50 9.60
CA ASP A 163 9.16 3.24 9.46
C ASP A 163 9.57 3.54 8.01
N GLY A 164 8.80 3.05 7.05
CA GLY A 164 9.10 3.24 5.63
C GLY A 164 10.19 2.31 5.09
N MET A 165 10.55 1.26 5.83
CA MET A 165 11.60 0.32 5.45
C MET A 165 11.02 -1.00 4.94
N VAL A 166 11.79 -1.72 4.15
CA VAL A 166 11.57 -3.15 3.98
C VAL A 166 11.96 -3.83 5.30
N TRP A 167 10.98 -4.37 6.01
CA TRP A 167 11.25 -5.02 7.29
C TRP A 167 12.00 -6.33 7.08
N PRO A 168 13.27 -6.44 7.53
CA PRO A 168 14.11 -7.59 7.20
C PRO A 168 13.60 -8.91 7.76
N GLU A 169 12.95 -8.87 8.93
CA GLU A 169 12.44 -10.07 9.60
C GLU A 169 11.03 -10.49 9.12
N ALA A 170 10.41 -9.75 8.21
CA ALA A 170 9.06 -10.05 7.72
C ALA A 170 8.91 -11.48 7.21
N ASN A 171 9.86 -11.94 6.37
CA ASN A 171 9.83 -13.30 5.85
C ASN A 171 10.03 -14.35 6.94
N ALA A 172 10.90 -14.08 7.94
CA ALA A 172 11.10 -14.97 9.07
C ALA A 172 9.84 -15.05 9.95
N PHE A 173 9.15 -13.93 10.15
CA PHE A 173 7.85 -13.87 10.83
C PHE A 173 6.80 -14.71 10.09
N LEU A 174 6.65 -14.54 8.78
CA LEU A 174 5.69 -15.28 7.98
C LEU A 174 5.98 -16.78 7.97
N ARG A 175 7.27 -17.19 7.85
CA ARG A 175 7.67 -18.59 7.94
C ARG A 175 7.31 -19.18 9.30
N ARG A 176 7.65 -18.49 10.41
CA ARG A 176 7.40 -18.96 11.77
C ARG A 176 5.90 -19.10 12.05
N LEU A 177 5.11 -18.12 11.66
CA LEU A 177 3.65 -18.17 11.78
C LEU A 177 3.05 -19.34 10.99
N SER A 178 3.57 -19.59 9.77
CA SER A 178 3.12 -20.68 8.89
C SER A 178 3.50 -22.08 9.36
N GLN A 179 4.50 -22.22 10.22
CA GLN A 179 4.94 -23.53 10.74
C GLN A 179 4.01 -24.10 11.82
N ARG A 180 3.06 -23.31 12.30
CA ARG A 180 2.08 -23.78 13.28
C ARG A 180 1.10 -24.75 12.63
N ALA A 181 0.69 -25.77 13.39
CA ALA A 181 -0.29 -26.77 12.93
C ALA A 181 -1.63 -26.13 12.49
N ASN A 182 -2.02 -25.03 13.12
CA ASN A 182 -3.16 -24.22 12.76
C ASN A 182 -2.75 -22.73 12.82
N PRO A 183 -2.20 -22.18 11.74
CA PRO A 183 -1.73 -20.80 11.73
C PRO A 183 -2.90 -19.80 11.74
N ALA A 184 -2.71 -18.70 12.46
CA ALA A 184 -3.60 -17.54 12.32
C ALA A 184 -3.54 -16.98 10.89
N GLN A 185 -4.65 -16.41 10.42
CA GLN A 185 -4.72 -15.82 9.10
C GLN A 185 -4.07 -14.43 9.07
N LEU A 186 -3.36 -14.14 7.98
CA LEU A 186 -2.70 -12.86 7.79
C LEU A 186 -3.12 -12.21 6.47
N VAL A 187 -3.49 -10.94 6.53
CA VAL A 187 -3.63 -10.05 5.37
C VAL A 187 -2.31 -9.35 5.16
N LEU A 188 -1.68 -9.61 4.02
CA LEU A 188 -0.42 -8.97 3.62
C LEU A 188 -0.73 -7.75 2.75
N ASP A 189 -0.42 -6.55 3.27
CA ASP A 189 -0.62 -5.29 2.56
C ASP A 189 0.64 -4.89 1.79
N LEU A 190 0.59 -5.02 0.49
CA LEU A 190 1.65 -4.70 -0.46
C LEU A 190 1.49 -3.31 -1.10
N THR A 191 0.81 -2.36 -0.44
CA THR A 191 0.55 -1.01 -0.96
C THR A 191 1.82 -0.25 -1.35
N TYR A 192 2.97 -0.57 -0.74
CA TYR A 192 4.25 0.07 -1.03
C TYR A 192 5.16 -0.72 -1.98
N VAL A 193 4.70 -1.83 -2.55
CA VAL A 193 5.43 -2.51 -3.63
C VAL A 193 5.57 -1.56 -4.81
N GLY A 194 6.78 -1.43 -5.33
CA GLY A 194 7.15 -0.46 -6.37
C GLY A 194 7.51 0.94 -5.85
N ALA A 195 7.51 1.14 -4.54
CA ALA A 195 7.93 2.40 -3.95
C ALA A 195 9.36 2.35 -3.34
N THR A 196 10.14 1.30 -3.59
CA THR A 196 11.53 1.15 -3.12
C THR A 196 12.52 1.27 -4.27
N VAL A 197 13.70 1.82 -3.99
CA VAL A 197 14.75 2.06 -5.01
C VAL A 197 15.37 0.75 -5.50
N GLU A 198 15.54 -0.20 -4.59
CA GLU A 198 16.20 -1.47 -4.84
C GLU A 198 15.29 -2.64 -4.43
N PRO A 199 15.52 -3.83 -5.02
CA PRO A 199 14.86 -5.03 -4.56
C PRO A 199 15.28 -5.33 -3.10
N PRO A 200 14.38 -5.93 -2.30
CA PRO A 200 14.75 -6.44 -1.00
C PRO A 200 15.80 -7.56 -1.15
N ILE A 201 16.60 -7.79 -0.11
CA ILE A 201 17.60 -8.89 -0.08
C ILE A 201 16.92 -10.23 -0.36
N GLU A 202 15.75 -10.46 0.26
CA GLU A 202 14.85 -11.55 -0.07
C GLU A 202 13.54 -10.98 -0.60
N THR A 203 13.00 -11.56 -1.67
CA THR A 203 11.65 -11.23 -2.14
C THR A 203 10.63 -11.50 -1.05
N ILE A 204 9.57 -10.68 -1.01
CA ILE A 204 8.51 -10.78 0.00
C ILE A 204 7.81 -12.14 -0.15
N LEU A 205 7.72 -12.88 0.94
CA LEU A 205 7.12 -14.23 0.98
C LEU A 205 5.58 -14.15 0.98
N ALA A 206 5.00 -13.69 -0.13
CA ALA A 206 3.57 -13.47 -0.25
C ALA A 206 2.74 -14.77 -0.26
N ASN A 207 3.35 -15.90 -0.65
CA ASN A 207 2.67 -17.20 -0.73
C ASN A 207 2.74 -18.02 0.56
N ALA A 208 3.21 -17.43 1.67
CA ALA A 208 3.27 -18.15 2.95
C ALA A 208 1.90 -18.73 3.32
N PRO A 209 1.82 -19.96 3.83
CA PRO A 209 0.54 -20.61 4.17
C PRO A 209 -0.38 -19.80 5.11
N CYS A 210 0.20 -18.98 5.99
CA CYS A 210 -0.58 -18.09 6.86
C CYS A 210 -1.21 -16.90 6.13
N VAL A 211 -0.71 -16.53 4.94
CA VAL A 211 -1.24 -15.39 4.16
C VAL A 211 -2.55 -15.80 3.51
N SER A 212 -3.66 -15.25 4.01
CA SER A 212 -5.02 -15.50 3.50
C SER A 212 -5.41 -14.55 2.37
N ALA A 213 -4.85 -13.34 2.37
CA ALA A 213 -5.08 -12.35 1.32
C ALA A 213 -3.86 -11.45 1.12
N VAL A 214 -3.66 -11.01 -0.13
CA VAL A 214 -2.62 -10.07 -0.55
C VAL A 214 -3.29 -8.84 -1.13
N VAL A 215 -3.16 -7.69 -0.47
CA VAL A 215 -3.74 -6.41 -0.88
C VAL A 215 -2.72 -5.61 -1.68
N ILE A 216 -3.14 -5.04 -2.81
CA ILE A 216 -2.29 -4.30 -3.73
C ILE A 216 -2.84 -2.92 -4.05
N SER A 217 -1.96 -1.95 -4.33
CA SER A 217 -2.35 -0.61 -4.74
C SER A 217 -1.27 0.06 -5.59
N LEU A 218 -1.67 0.89 -6.54
CA LEU A 218 -0.76 1.73 -7.33
C LEU A 218 -0.72 3.19 -6.83
N SER A 219 -1.35 3.48 -5.69
CA SER A 219 -1.40 4.84 -5.13
C SER A 219 -0.03 5.37 -4.72
N LYS A 220 0.87 4.50 -4.24
CA LYS A 220 2.18 4.93 -3.74
C LYS A 220 3.29 4.84 -4.78
N PRO A 221 3.43 3.75 -5.55
CA PRO A 221 4.50 3.68 -6.55
C PRO A 221 4.35 4.70 -7.67
N PHE A 222 3.13 5.01 -8.10
CA PHE A 222 2.89 5.92 -9.23
C PHE A 222 2.19 7.23 -8.87
N GLY A 223 1.80 7.42 -7.61
CA GLY A 223 1.02 8.60 -7.23
C GLY A 223 -0.44 8.57 -7.71
N ALA A 224 -0.93 7.44 -8.19
CA ALA A 224 -2.29 7.25 -8.70
C ALA A 224 -3.34 7.17 -7.57
N TYR A 225 -3.23 8.07 -6.59
CA TYR A 225 -4.07 8.08 -5.40
C TYR A 225 -5.52 8.42 -5.74
N TYR A 226 -5.73 9.44 -6.55
CA TYR A 226 -7.08 9.90 -6.93
C TYR A 226 -7.76 8.97 -7.94
N ASP A 227 -6.99 8.20 -8.68
CA ASP A 227 -7.49 7.26 -9.68
C ASP A 227 -7.97 5.93 -9.06
N ARG A 228 -7.73 5.73 -7.76
CA ARG A 228 -8.23 4.60 -6.96
C ARG A 228 -7.99 3.24 -7.59
N ILE A 229 -6.71 2.94 -7.88
CA ILE A 229 -6.28 1.70 -8.54
C ILE A 229 -5.73 0.74 -7.49
N GLY A 230 -6.34 -0.43 -7.38
CA GLY A 230 -5.89 -1.49 -6.49
C GLY A 230 -6.59 -2.81 -6.76
N GLY A 231 -6.28 -3.78 -5.95
CA GLY A 231 -6.87 -5.11 -6.00
C GLY A 231 -6.50 -5.94 -4.78
N VAL A 232 -7.02 -7.14 -4.75
CA VAL A 232 -6.70 -8.12 -3.72
C VAL A 232 -6.72 -9.52 -4.32
N PHE A 233 -5.78 -10.34 -3.89
CA PHE A 233 -5.75 -11.80 -4.11
C PHE A 233 -6.17 -12.48 -2.82
N CYS A 234 -7.08 -13.45 -2.88
CA CYS A 234 -7.62 -14.15 -1.72
C CYS A 234 -7.53 -15.68 -1.91
N ARG A 235 -7.21 -16.40 -0.83
CA ARG A 235 -7.30 -17.88 -0.81
C ARG A 235 -8.73 -18.38 -0.78
N SER A 236 -9.64 -17.61 -0.17
CA SER A 236 -11.06 -17.92 -0.08
C SER A 236 -11.90 -16.85 -0.73
N GLU A 237 -13.08 -17.22 -1.22
CA GLU A 237 -14.02 -16.25 -1.77
C GLU A 237 -14.46 -15.24 -0.72
N ASN A 238 -14.53 -13.96 -1.11
CA ASN A 238 -15.11 -12.88 -0.30
C ASN A 238 -16.33 -12.34 -1.02
N LEU A 239 -17.52 -12.62 -0.49
CA LEU A 239 -18.78 -12.27 -1.14
C LEU A 239 -19.00 -10.76 -1.27
N GLY A 240 -18.50 -9.96 -0.32
CA GLY A 240 -18.58 -8.50 -0.38
C GLY A 240 -17.74 -7.94 -1.55
N LEU A 241 -16.54 -8.46 -1.74
CA LEU A 241 -15.66 -8.10 -2.85
C LEU A 241 -16.19 -8.65 -4.18
N PHE A 242 -16.68 -9.90 -4.19
CA PHE A 242 -17.31 -10.50 -5.36
C PHE A 242 -18.49 -9.65 -5.86
N GLY A 243 -19.42 -9.29 -4.96
CA GLY A 243 -20.57 -8.47 -5.32
C GLY A 243 -20.20 -7.06 -5.78
N ASN A 244 -19.07 -6.51 -5.31
CA ASN A 244 -18.63 -5.15 -5.60
C ASN A 244 -17.63 -5.03 -6.77
N GLN A 245 -17.18 -6.14 -7.35
CA GLN A 245 -16.17 -6.10 -8.44
C GLN A 245 -16.73 -5.61 -9.78
N TRP A 246 -18.03 -5.74 -9.98
CA TRP A 246 -18.67 -5.38 -11.22
C TRP A 246 -18.78 -3.86 -11.37
N PHE A 247 -18.58 -3.38 -12.58
CA PHE A 247 -18.65 -1.94 -12.89
C PHE A 247 -17.59 -1.07 -12.19
N LYS A 248 -16.46 -1.68 -11.78
CA LYS A 248 -15.29 -0.91 -11.34
C LYS A 248 -14.84 0.02 -12.45
N ASN A 249 -14.25 1.14 -12.06
CA ASN A 249 -13.77 2.15 -13.00
C ASN A 249 -12.76 1.53 -14.00
N LEU A 250 -13.24 1.29 -15.22
CA LEU A 250 -12.45 0.65 -16.27
C LEU A 250 -11.25 1.50 -16.67
N THR A 251 -11.39 2.84 -16.63
CA THR A 251 -10.31 3.78 -16.93
C THR A 251 -9.17 3.63 -15.90
N SER A 252 -9.50 3.49 -14.61
CA SER A 252 -8.49 3.26 -13.57
C SER A 252 -7.70 1.97 -13.80
N LEU A 253 -8.38 0.87 -14.15
CA LEU A 253 -7.71 -0.41 -14.42
C LEU A 253 -6.81 -0.32 -15.67
N GLN A 254 -7.27 0.35 -16.73
CA GLN A 254 -6.47 0.59 -17.93
C GLN A 254 -5.25 1.47 -17.65
N LEU A 255 -5.43 2.53 -16.84
CA LEU A 255 -4.31 3.37 -16.40
C LEU A 255 -3.28 2.54 -15.63
N GLY A 256 -3.75 1.71 -14.70
CA GLY A 256 -2.87 0.82 -13.94
C GLY A 256 -2.08 -0.14 -14.82
N ILE A 257 -2.73 -0.78 -15.79
CA ILE A 257 -2.07 -1.65 -16.76
C ILE A 257 -0.98 -0.90 -17.52
N ARG A 258 -1.29 0.27 -18.10
CA ARG A 258 -0.33 1.05 -18.88
C ARG A 258 0.85 1.56 -18.06
N LEU A 259 0.62 1.95 -16.81
CA LEU A 259 1.71 2.36 -15.90
C LEU A 259 2.68 1.19 -15.64
N MET A 260 2.15 0.01 -15.34
CA MET A 260 2.97 -1.17 -15.08
C MET A 260 3.65 -1.76 -16.33
N GLU A 261 3.04 -1.60 -17.51
CA GLU A 261 3.66 -2.00 -18.79
C GLU A 261 4.79 -1.02 -19.20
N ARG A 262 4.68 0.27 -18.84
CA ARG A 262 5.65 1.30 -19.23
C ARG A 262 6.85 1.43 -18.30
N PHE A 263 6.66 1.17 -17.03
CA PHE A 263 7.66 1.38 -15.99
C PHE A 263 7.89 0.10 -15.18
N ASP A 264 9.14 -0.29 -15.00
CA ASP A 264 9.48 -1.39 -14.10
C ASP A 264 9.15 -1.04 -12.63
N VAL A 265 9.11 -2.05 -11.78
CA VAL A 265 8.66 -1.93 -10.37
C VAL A 265 9.50 -0.95 -9.53
N PHE A 266 10.75 -0.66 -9.94
CA PHE A 266 11.65 0.27 -9.23
C PHE A 266 11.80 1.63 -9.93
N ALA A 267 11.18 1.81 -11.09
CA ALA A 267 11.45 2.95 -11.97
C ALA A 267 11.19 4.30 -11.29
N MET A 268 10.05 4.47 -10.63
CA MET A 268 9.72 5.76 -9.99
C MET A 268 10.62 6.02 -8.79
N ALA A 269 10.83 5.03 -7.94
CA ALA A 269 11.68 5.19 -6.76
C ALA A 269 13.12 5.55 -7.15
N ARG A 270 13.71 4.85 -8.13
CA ARG A 270 15.06 5.20 -8.65
C ARG A 270 15.12 6.61 -9.23
N ARG A 271 14.10 7.00 -9.99
CA ARG A 271 14.05 8.31 -10.62
C ARG A 271 14.03 9.45 -9.62
N TYR A 272 13.34 9.27 -8.51
CA TYR A 272 13.14 10.30 -7.49
C TYR A 272 14.05 10.18 -6.26
N ALA A 273 14.96 9.20 -6.21
CA ALA A 273 15.85 8.95 -5.06
C ALA A 273 16.67 10.18 -4.66
N SER A 274 17.26 10.90 -5.62
CA SER A 274 18.05 12.11 -5.33
C SER A 274 17.20 13.26 -4.80
N ILE A 275 15.97 13.38 -5.27
CA ILE A 275 15.02 14.37 -4.77
C ILE A 275 14.58 14.00 -3.35
N GLN A 276 14.29 12.72 -3.09
CA GLN A 276 14.01 12.21 -1.75
C GLN A 276 15.12 12.60 -0.77
N GLN A 277 16.38 12.28 -1.12
CA GLN A 277 17.53 12.59 -0.26
C GLN A 277 17.62 14.09 0.02
N SER A 278 17.58 14.91 -1.00
CA SER A 278 17.71 16.36 -0.86
C SER A 278 16.55 16.97 -0.04
N VAL A 279 15.34 16.45 -0.17
CA VAL A 279 14.20 16.92 0.65
C VAL A 279 14.32 16.41 2.09
N ALA A 280 14.82 15.18 2.31
CA ALA A 280 15.08 14.66 3.66
C ALA A 280 16.14 15.50 4.40
N GLU A 281 17.25 15.85 3.74
CA GLU A 281 18.30 16.72 4.29
C GLU A 281 17.74 18.12 4.65
N HIS A 282 16.98 18.73 3.74
CA HIS A 282 16.33 20.01 3.99
C HIS A 282 15.36 19.95 5.18
N ALA A 283 14.51 18.93 5.22
CA ALA A 283 13.57 18.73 6.31
C ALA A 283 14.30 18.51 7.65
N GLY A 284 15.38 17.71 7.64
CA GLY A 284 16.22 17.47 8.79
C GLY A 284 16.81 18.76 9.34
N HIS A 285 17.46 19.56 8.49
CA HIS A 285 18.01 20.85 8.87
C HIS A 285 16.93 21.80 9.45
N THR A 286 15.78 21.89 8.78
CA THR A 286 14.71 22.81 9.19
C THR A 286 14.06 22.41 10.53
N LEU A 287 14.03 21.11 10.84
CA LEU A 287 13.40 20.58 12.05
C LEU A 287 14.40 20.29 13.18
N GLY A 288 15.71 20.50 12.96
CA GLY A 288 16.75 20.11 13.91
C GLY A 288 16.86 18.60 14.10
N LEU A 289 16.53 17.80 13.08
CA LEU A 289 16.52 16.35 13.11
C LEU A 289 17.60 15.77 12.21
N THR A 290 18.19 14.63 12.59
CA THR A 290 18.97 13.81 11.66
C THR A 290 18.01 12.91 10.91
N LEU A 291 17.71 13.24 9.63
CA LEU A 291 16.82 12.47 8.77
C LEU A 291 17.61 11.80 7.65
N MET A 292 17.22 10.59 7.33
CA MET A 292 17.74 9.78 6.21
C MET A 292 16.58 9.36 5.30
N SER A 293 16.86 9.12 4.03
CA SER A 293 15.92 8.46 3.14
C SER A 293 15.49 7.11 3.73
N ALA A 294 14.19 6.83 3.73
CA ALA A 294 13.68 5.49 3.96
C ALA A 294 13.75 4.68 2.65
N ASP A 295 13.53 3.35 2.71
CA ASP A 295 13.46 2.52 1.50
C ASP A 295 12.30 2.96 0.60
N ILE A 296 11.17 3.35 1.21
CA ILE A 296 10.04 3.93 0.51
C ILE A 296 10.37 5.36 0.10
N PHE A 297 10.49 5.62 -1.21
CA PHE A 297 11.05 6.85 -1.78
C PHE A 297 10.32 8.16 -1.40
N ILE A 298 9.09 8.08 -0.90
CA ILE A 298 8.32 9.24 -0.43
C ILE A 298 8.44 9.49 1.07
N LEU A 299 9.29 8.74 1.77
CA LEU A 299 9.45 8.81 3.21
C LEU A 299 10.90 9.12 3.60
N ALA A 300 11.04 9.76 4.76
CA ALA A 300 12.29 9.83 5.51
C ALA A 300 12.09 9.27 6.92
N ARG A 301 13.16 8.76 7.50
CA ARG A 301 13.19 8.31 8.89
C ARG A 301 14.28 9.03 9.67
N GLY A 302 14.05 9.21 10.98
CA GLY A 302 15.05 9.75 11.89
C GLY A 302 16.06 8.72 12.35
N SER A 303 17.23 9.20 12.78
CA SER A 303 18.21 8.41 13.55
C SER A 303 17.66 8.10 14.95
N ALA A 304 18.15 7.00 15.57
CA ALA A 304 17.85 6.67 16.96
C ALA A 304 18.62 7.55 17.96
N ASP A 305 19.72 8.15 17.51
CA ASP A 305 20.72 8.79 18.40
C ASP A 305 20.57 10.31 18.49
N ALA A 306 19.44 10.86 18.06
CA ALA A 306 19.26 12.29 18.02
C ALA A 306 18.91 12.81 19.43
N ASP A 307 19.64 13.80 19.89
CA ASP A 307 19.26 14.69 21.01
C ASP A 307 18.10 15.58 20.57
N ILE A 308 16.94 14.96 20.45
CA ILE A 308 15.71 15.56 19.91
C ILE A 308 14.74 15.78 21.04
N ASP A 309 14.03 16.91 20.98
CA ASP A 309 12.88 17.16 21.84
C ASP A 309 11.95 15.93 21.88
N PRO A 310 11.76 15.30 23.06
CA PRO A 310 10.95 14.11 23.22
C PRO A 310 9.51 14.29 22.72
N ASP A 311 8.94 15.49 22.85
CA ASP A 311 7.60 15.81 22.37
C ASP A 311 7.56 15.81 20.85
N LEU A 312 8.60 16.32 20.18
CA LEU A 312 8.72 16.29 18.73
C LEU A 312 8.88 14.84 18.22
N VAL A 313 9.72 14.03 18.86
CA VAL A 313 9.87 12.60 18.53
C VAL A 313 8.54 11.89 18.67
N SER A 314 7.86 12.05 19.81
CA SER A 314 6.55 11.45 20.07
C SER A 314 5.52 11.86 19.02
N TYR A 315 5.52 13.13 18.60
CA TYR A 315 4.63 13.63 17.56
C TYR A 315 4.92 13.04 16.18
N LEU A 316 6.19 12.85 15.84
CA LEU A 316 6.63 12.41 14.49
C LEU A 316 6.74 10.90 14.33
N THR A 317 6.72 10.14 15.42
CA THR A 317 6.76 8.67 15.35
C THR A 317 5.38 8.05 15.19
N ARG A 318 5.34 6.87 14.56
CA ARG A 318 4.12 6.06 14.45
C ARG A 318 3.86 5.18 15.68
N ALA A 319 4.91 4.85 16.41
CA ALA A 319 4.86 4.01 17.61
C ALA A 319 5.48 4.74 18.80
N PRO A 320 4.83 5.79 19.36
CA PRO A 320 5.36 6.51 20.50
C PRO A 320 5.56 5.57 21.69
N GLY A 321 6.74 5.68 22.34
CA GLY A 321 7.09 4.85 23.48
C GLY A 321 7.60 3.43 23.13
N ALA A 322 7.69 3.06 21.85
CA ALA A 322 8.38 1.84 21.46
C ALA A 322 9.91 1.99 21.63
N ILE A 323 10.59 0.87 21.94
CA ILE A 323 12.06 0.87 22.16
C ILE A 323 12.82 1.35 20.94
N ASP A 324 12.30 1.07 19.75
CA ASP A 324 12.87 1.44 18.43
C ASP A 324 12.09 2.57 17.74
N ALA A 325 11.32 3.35 18.52
CA ALA A 325 10.55 4.47 17.99
C ALA A 325 11.45 5.51 17.31
N ARG A 326 11.15 5.80 16.05
CA ARG A 326 11.91 6.77 15.24
C ARG A 326 10.95 7.71 14.51
N PRO A 327 11.33 8.97 14.32
CA PRO A 327 10.59 9.87 13.46
C PRO A 327 10.44 9.27 12.06
N ARG A 328 9.25 9.37 11.50
CA ARG A 328 8.96 9.04 10.11
C ARG A 328 8.16 10.18 9.48
N LEU A 329 8.68 10.74 8.42
CA LEU A 329 8.11 11.88 7.72
C LEU A 329 7.76 11.51 6.27
N CYS A 330 6.64 12.02 5.80
CA CYS A 330 6.30 12.03 4.39
C CYS A 330 6.96 13.24 3.72
N LEU A 331 7.73 13.02 2.68
CA LEU A 331 8.45 14.03 1.92
C LEU A 331 7.69 14.53 0.69
N THR A 332 6.52 13.96 0.41
CA THR A 332 5.71 14.30 -0.78
C THR A 332 5.51 15.81 -0.97
N PRO A 333 5.22 16.64 0.06
CA PRO A 333 5.05 18.08 -0.15
C PRO A 333 6.30 18.75 -0.75
N GLY A 334 7.48 18.51 -0.19
CA GLY A 334 8.72 19.10 -0.67
C GLY A 334 9.20 18.49 -1.99
N MET A 335 8.93 17.19 -2.21
CA MET A 335 9.22 16.54 -3.49
C MET A 335 8.33 17.09 -4.61
N ALA A 336 7.02 17.27 -4.37
CA ALA A 336 6.10 17.83 -5.35
C ALA A 336 6.51 19.26 -5.77
N GLU A 337 6.93 20.07 -4.80
CA GLU A 337 7.45 21.42 -5.08
C GLU A 337 8.70 21.37 -5.97
N ARG A 338 9.65 20.47 -5.70
CA ARG A 338 10.88 20.34 -6.47
C ARG A 338 10.69 19.83 -7.88
N ILE A 339 9.67 19.00 -8.13
CA ILE A 339 9.35 18.53 -9.48
C ILE A 339 8.41 19.47 -10.25
N GLY A 340 8.10 20.65 -9.69
CA GLY A 340 7.22 21.63 -10.31
C GLY A 340 5.74 21.25 -10.34
N MET A 341 5.33 20.25 -9.55
CA MET A 341 3.93 19.90 -9.36
C MET A 341 3.35 20.75 -8.22
N ALA A 342 2.18 21.31 -8.42
CA ALA A 342 1.49 22.04 -7.34
C ALA A 342 1.27 21.10 -6.14
N SER A 343 1.66 21.57 -4.95
CA SER A 343 1.35 20.82 -3.72
C SER A 343 -0.18 20.66 -3.61
N PRO A 344 -0.70 19.45 -3.38
CA PRO A 344 -2.13 19.23 -3.21
C PRO A 344 -2.76 20.06 -2.08
N ASN A 345 -1.94 20.72 -1.25
CA ASN A 345 -2.35 21.57 -0.12
C ASN A 345 -2.17 23.07 -0.36
N SER A 346 -1.98 23.54 -1.59
CA SER A 346 -1.96 25.00 -1.87
C SER A 346 -3.36 25.65 -1.85
N GLY A 347 -4.42 24.86 -1.79
CA GLY A 347 -5.77 25.33 -1.50
C GLY A 347 -6.01 25.36 0.01
N THR A 348 -6.29 26.52 0.56
CA THR A 348 -6.92 26.67 1.87
C THR A 348 -8.19 25.85 1.88
N LEU A 349 -8.20 24.78 2.69
CA LEU A 349 -9.46 24.14 3.07
C LEU A 349 -10.31 25.21 3.77
N PRO A 350 -11.61 25.30 3.44
CA PRO A 350 -12.52 26.24 4.06
C PRO A 350 -12.64 25.97 5.56
#